data_78054a72f1ec959317a64803ac61a2ee
#
_entry.id   78054a72f1ec959317a64803ac61a2ee
#
_cell.length_a   1.000
_cell.length_b   1.000
_cell.length_c   1.000
_cell.angle_alpha   90.00
_cell.angle_beta   90.00
_cell.angle_gamma   90.00
#
_symmetry.space_group_name_H-M   'P 1'
#
loop_
_entity.id
_entity.type
_entity.pdbx_description
1 polymer ?
#
loop_
_entity_poly.entity_id
_entity_poly.type
_entity_poly.pdbx_seq_one_letter_code
_entity_poly.pdbx_strand_id
1 'polypeptide(L)' 'MGTHERKLNMDKVEKTVKFKVEKETKNTVKYNEVPAEGQPPIIGTLYVQKWFAGNATEIEVTVRKP' A
#
# COMPACT_ATOMS: atom_id res chain seq x y z
N MET A 1 29.53 -9.85 -8.41
CA MET A 1 29.19 -9.70 -8.14
C MET A 1 28.68 -9.29 -7.67
N GLY A 2 28.45 -9.09 -7.95
CA GLY A 2 27.83 -8.80 -7.61
C GLY A 2 27.34 -8.18 -7.30
N THR A 3 27.27 -8.07 -7.61
CA THR A 3 26.70 -7.58 -7.41
C THR A 3 26.11 -7.12 -7.06
N HIS A 4 26.19 -7.14 -7.32
CA HIS A 4 25.50 -6.80 -7.03
C HIS A 4 24.87 -6.22 -6.74
N GLU A 5 24.87 -6.08 -7.05
CA GLU A 5 24.21 -5.71 -6.87
C GLU A 5 23.55 -5.24 -6.52
N ARG A 6 23.55 -5.34 -6.65
CA ARG A 6 22.81 -5.06 -6.45
C ARG A 6 22.27 -4.38 -6.06
N LYS A 7 22.19 -4.17 -6.29
CA LYS A 7 21.65 -3.67 -6.05
C LYS A 7 21.08 -3.12 -5.77
N LEU A 8 21.12 -3.10 -6.20
CA LEU A 8 20.55 -2.65 -6.03
C LEU A 8 19.90 -2.25 -5.67
N ASN A 9 19.90 -2.22 -5.76
CA ASN A 9 19.19 -1.84 -5.56
C ASN A 9 18.43 -1.62 -5.21
N MET A 10 18.38 -1.78 -5.50
CA MET A 10 17.74 -1.41 -5.36
C MET A 10 16.93 -1.28 -4.73
N ASP A 11 16.79 -1.62 -4.38
CA ASP A 11 16.28 -1.24 -3.82
C ASP A 11 15.46 -0.68 -3.52
N LYS A 12 15.27 -0.82 -3.23
CA LYS A 12 14.84 -0.08 -3.21
C LYS A 12 13.63 0.65 -3.48
N VAL A 13 13.16 0.66 -4.02
CA VAL A 13 12.12 1.29 -4.83
C VAL A 13 10.83 0.51 -4.74
N GLU A 14 10.69 -0.30 -3.75
CA GLU A 14 9.48 -1.09 -3.54
C GLU A 14 9.11 -1.04 -2.07
N LYS A 15 7.82 -0.80 -1.80
CA LYS A 15 7.37 -0.67 -0.42
C LYS A 15 5.98 -1.26 -0.29
N THR A 16 5.75 -2.07 0.73
CA THR A 16 4.44 -2.60 1.03
C THR A 16 3.85 -1.81 2.19
N VAL A 17 2.63 -1.35 2.01
CA VAL A 17 1.95 -0.46 2.94
C VAL A 17 0.64 -1.11 3.36
N LYS A 18 0.30 -1.00 4.63
CA LYS A 18 -0.95 -1.55 5.15
C LYS A 18 -2.01 -0.46 5.23
N PHE A 19 -3.24 -0.87 4.93
CA PHE A 19 -4.39 0.03 4.97
C PHE A 19 -5.50 -0.60 5.78
N LYS A 20 -6.27 0.25 6.46
CA LYS A 20 -7.44 -0.17 7.19
C LYS A 20 -8.66 0.55 6.65
N VAL A 21 -9.80 -0.15 6.67
CA VAL A 21 -11.04 0.44 6.18
C VAL A 21 -11.43 1.60 7.07
N GLU A 22 -11.83 2.70 6.42
CA GLU A 22 -12.39 3.84 7.14
C GLU A 22 -13.90 3.86 7.02
N LYS A 23 -14.42 3.68 5.79
CA LYS A 23 -15.86 3.66 5.57
C LYS A 23 -16.12 3.10 4.19
N GLU A 24 -17.40 2.77 3.95
CA GLU A 24 -17.86 2.32 2.64
C GLU A 24 -18.68 3.43 2.00
N THR A 25 -18.51 3.56 0.69
CA THR A 25 -19.40 4.40 -0.10
C THR A 25 -20.31 3.50 -0.91
N LYS A 26 -21.03 4.07 -1.87
CA LYS A 26 -21.98 3.28 -2.66
C LYS A 26 -21.27 2.17 -3.44
N ASN A 27 -20.15 2.49 -4.07
CA ASN A 27 -19.48 1.54 -4.96
C ASN A 27 -18.05 1.23 -4.55
N THR A 28 -17.53 1.90 -3.51
CA THR A 28 -16.14 1.73 -3.13
C THR A 28 -16.02 1.57 -1.62
N VAL A 29 -14.86 1.12 -1.21
CA VAL A 29 -14.48 1.07 0.21
C VAL A 29 -13.27 1.99 0.36
N LYS A 30 -13.37 2.92 1.30
CA LYS A 30 -12.29 3.86 1.55
C LYS A 30 -11.36 3.30 2.61
N TYR A 31 -10.09 3.21 2.28
CA TYR A 31 -9.07 2.71 3.18
C TYR A 31 -8.08 3.82 3.50
N ASN A 32 -7.64 3.86 4.76
CA ASN A 32 -6.60 4.78 5.17
C ASN A 32 -5.33 4.01 5.46
N GLU A 33 -4.22 4.58 5.05
CA GLU A 33 -2.92 3.98 5.31
C GLU A 33 -2.63 3.98 6.79
N VAL A 34 -2.00 2.88 7.26
CA VAL A 34 -1.46 2.79 8.61
C VAL A 34 0.05 2.91 8.47
N PRO A 35 0.61 4.13 8.64
CA PRO A 35 2.04 4.32 8.40
C PRO A 35 2.87 3.59 9.45
N ALA A 36 4.09 3.24 9.08
CA ALA A 36 5.03 2.71 10.02
C ALA A 36 5.34 3.78 11.07
N GLU A 37 5.66 3.33 12.26
CA GLU A 37 5.93 4.24 13.36
C GLU A 37 7.06 5.19 12.99
N GLY A 38 6.83 6.48 13.20
CA GLY A 38 7.85 7.49 12.92
C GLY A 38 8.00 7.85 11.46
N GLN A 39 7.12 7.34 10.58
CA GLN A 39 7.21 7.62 9.15
C GLN A 39 5.92 8.26 8.65
N PRO A 40 6.05 9.19 7.69
CA PRO A 40 4.85 9.75 7.07
C PRO A 40 4.20 8.75 6.13
N PRO A 41 2.93 8.95 5.80
CA PRO A 41 2.27 8.07 4.86
C PRO A 41 2.90 8.17 3.47
N ILE A 42 2.88 7.06 2.76
CA ILE A 42 3.38 7.01 1.40
C ILE A 42 2.26 7.30 0.41
N ILE A 43 1.07 6.79 0.69
CA ILE A 43 -0.08 6.93 -0.20
C ILE A 43 -1.16 7.79 0.42
N GLY A 44 -1.52 7.49 1.68
CA GLY A 44 -2.55 8.21 2.41
C GLY A 44 -3.88 7.52 2.37
N THR A 45 -4.64 7.68 1.31
CA THR A 45 -5.99 7.15 1.22
C THR A 45 -6.18 6.47 -0.13
N LEU A 46 -6.90 5.34 -0.11
CA LEU A 46 -7.25 4.63 -1.33
C LEU A 46 -8.74 4.33 -1.35
N TYR A 47 -9.30 4.37 -2.55
CA TYR A 47 -10.68 3.92 -2.77
C TYR A 47 -10.61 2.68 -3.65
N VAL A 48 -11.09 1.56 -3.12
CA VAL A 48 -11.08 0.28 -3.83
C VAL A 48 -12.50 -0.11 -4.18
N GLN A 49 -12.71 -0.57 -5.41
CA GLN A 49 -14.04 -0.95 -5.85
C GLN A 49 -14.58 -2.09 -5.00
N LYS A 50 -15.87 -2.00 -4.63
CA LYS A 50 -16.47 -2.99 -3.74
C LYS A 50 -16.45 -4.39 -4.30
N TRP A 51 -16.60 -4.52 -5.62
CA TRP A 51 -16.62 -5.87 -6.19
C TRP A 51 -15.32 -6.62 -5.92
N PHE A 52 -14.22 -5.88 -5.75
CA PHE A 52 -12.93 -6.49 -5.44
C PHE A 52 -12.68 -6.55 -3.94
N ALA A 53 -12.95 -5.44 -3.25
CA ALA A 53 -12.63 -5.35 -1.83
C ALA A 53 -13.47 -6.29 -0.98
N GLY A 54 -14.72 -6.50 -1.36
CA GLY A 54 -15.61 -7.37 -0.61
C GLY A 54 -15.74 -6.89 0.84
N ASN A 55 -15.49 -7.80 1.76
CA ASN A 55 -15.60 -7.50 3.19
C ASN A 55 -14.25 -7.28 3.85
N ALA A 56 -13.22 -7.05 3.05
CA ALA A 56 -11.87 -6.89 3.60
C ALA A 56 -11.80 -5.63 4.45
N THR A 57 -11.43 -5.78 5.72
CA THR A 57 -11.26 -4.64 6.61
C THR A 57 -9.84 -4.12 6.58
N GLU A 58 -8.90 -4.90 6.06
CA GLU A 58 -7.50 -4.51 5.91
C GLU A 58 -7.00 -5.00 4.58
N ILE A 59 -6.14 -4.20 3.96
CA ILE A 59 -5.49 -4.60 2.70
C ILE A 59 -4.03 -4.18 2.75
N GLU A 60 -3.24 -4.78 1.89
CA GLU A 60 -1.85 -4.40 1.70
C GLU A 60 -1.65 -3.98 0.26
N VAL A 61 -0.88 -2.92 0.07
CA VAL A 61 -0.58 -2.39 -1.25
C VAL A 61 0.92 -2.28 -1.39
N THR A 62 1.44 -2.81 -2.48
CA THR A 62 2.86 -2.70 -2.78
C THR A 62 3.06 -1.63 -3.84
N VAL A 63 3.89 -0.65 -3.53
CA VAL A 63 4.22 0.42 -4.45
C VAL A 63 5.60 0.15 -4.98
N ARG A 64 5.73 0.12 -6.29
CA ARG A 64 7.02 -0.14 -6.93
C ARG A 64 7.30 0.95 -7.94
N LYS A 65 8.49 1.47 -7.87
CA LYS A 65 8.97 2.41 -8.89
C LYS A 65 9.86 1.66 -9.85
N PRO A 66 9.55 1.71 -11.15
CA PRO A 66 10.37 0.99 -12.14
C PRO A 66 11.75 1.56 -12.30
#